data_a8de22deb7b6627dd4b6ee8e10e988f9
#
_entry.id   a8de22deb7b6627dd4b6ee8e10e988f9
#
_cell.length_a   1.000
_cell.length_b   1.000
_cell.length_c   1.000
_cell.angle_alpha   90.00
_cell.angle_beta   90.00
_cell.angle_gamma   90.00
#
_symmetry.space_group_name_H-M   'P 1'
#
loop_
_entity.id
_entity.type
_entity.pdbx_description
1 polymer ?
#
loop_
_entity_poly.entity_id
_entity_poly.type
_entity_poly.pdbx_seq_one_letter_code
_entity_poly.pdbx_strand_id
1 'polypeptide(L)'
;MDNELFEKAPIPEAYFSLAMPVVLSMLVTLVYNMVDTYFIAHTGNTDMMAGVPLTAPVFTVMIALGDIFGLGGSSVISRLFGQHRFADGKRLSAFCFYAAIATGLLILVLGLAFRDPMLALLGATDDTWQYASDFYTLIIVGSPFIIVSMTPSNLLRTEGHAVQSMIGSVAGTAVNIVLNPLFIHGFGWGAAGSAGATVIANICTDAYFVWFTLRHSSNLSIDPRTVIDRARRRLAVTAREVGSILAIGIPSAITNLTQSVGIVMINLFLLPYGTDAVAAMGIALKVIMIAVLVFVGFAFGAQPLIGYNYGARNMPRLRGILRFSYLFLSLFALVMTVVLSLSDRLLMGFFIEDATIITLGAGMLRVQLLSLVCVAVVMVTTCTFQSAGKAVGAFVLSISRQGVMLAITLFVGSRLAGYQGVIAAQAIADLLTAIVAVILFVVMLPELRSRKAR
;
A
#
# COMPACT_ATOMS: atom_id res chain seq x y z
N MET A 1 -4.25 25.84 1.32
CA MET A 1 -3.18 25.01 0.71
C MET A 1 -1.89 25.78 0.80
N ASP A 2 -0.88 25.19 1.31
CA ASP A 2 0.44 25.82 1.36
C ASP A 2 1.14 25.67 0.01
N ASN A 3 0.78 26.56 -0.94
CA ASN A 3 1.37 26.55 -2.28
C ASN A 3 2.89 26.75 -2.24
N GLU A 4 3.40 27.38 -1.18
CA GLU A 4 4.83 27.58 -1.01
C GLU A 4 5.58 26.25 -0.86
N LEU A 5 5.00 25.27 -0.15
CA LEU A 5 5.59 23.94 -0.02
C LEU A 5 5.81 23.27 -1.39
N PHE A 6 4.81 23.32 -2.28
CA PHE A 6 4.87 22.66 -3.57
C PHE A 6 5.68 23.44 -4.62
N GLU A 7 5.66 24.79 -4.56
CA GLU A 7 6.20 25.64 -5.62
C GLU A 7 7.58 26.20 -5.30
N LYS A 8 7.85 26.56 -4.02
CA LYS A 8 9.01 27.38 -3.65
C LYS A 8 9.96 26.72 -2.66
N ALA A 9 9.45 25.93 -1.70
CA ALA A 9 10.26 25.34 -0.66
C ALA A 9 11.45 24.53 -1.24
N PRO A 10 12.59 24.46 -0.54
CA PRO A 10 13.69 23.59 -0.92
C PRO A 10 13.23 22.16 -1.14
N ILE A 11 13.75 21.50 -2.19
CA ILE A 11 13.26 20.16 -2.58
C ILE A 11 13.36 19.14 -1.44
N PRO A 12 14.47 19.05 -0.67
CA PRO A 12 14.55 18.12 0.45
C PRO A 12 13.49 18.39 1.52
N GLU A 13 13.26 19.64 1.86
CA GLU A 13 12.26 20.06 2.84
C GLU A 13 10.84 19.66 2.39
N ALA A 14 10.47 20.02 1.17
CA ALA A 14 9.17 19.65 0.59
C ALA A 14 8.99 18.12 0.51
N TYR A 15 10.03 17.39 0.13
CA TYR A 15 10.02 15.95 0.03
C TYR A 15 9.81 15.29 1.40
N PHE A 16 10.64 15.64 2.40
CA PHE A 16 10.55 15.03 3.72
C PHE A 16 9.30 15.46 4.49
N SER A 17 8.85 16.69 4.32
CA SER A 17 7.59 17.18 4.94
C SER A 17 6.37 16.33 4.53
N LEU A 18 6.35 15.81 3.30
CA LEU A 18 5.28 14.95 2.81
C LEU A 18 5.56 13.46 3.05
N ALA A 19 6.79 13.01 2.88
CA ALA A 19 7.14 11.59 2.92
C ALA A 19 7.32 11.05 4.35
N MET A 20 7.96 11.80 5.26
CA MET A 20 8.21 11.32 6.63
C MET A 20 6.94 10.93 7.40
N PRO A 21 5.85 11.75 7.37
CA PRO A 21 4.61 11.34 8.02
C PRO A 21 4.05 10.04 7.46
N VAL A 22 4.20 9.79 6.15
CA VAL A 22 3.75 8.54 5.52
C VAL A 22 4.59 7.36 5.97
N VAL A 23 5.92 7.51 6.01
CA VAL A 23 6.83 6.48 6.55
C VAL A 23 6.46 6.13 7.99
N LEU A 24 6.25 7.14 8.84
CA LEU A 24 5.85 6.92 10.24
C LEU A 24 4.50 6.19 10.32
N SER A 25 3.52 6.54 9.49
CA SER A 25 2.24 5.83 9.42
C SER A 25 2.43 4.35 9.04
N MET A 26 3.31 4.05 8.06
CA MET A 26 3.59 2.68 7.64
C MET A 26 4.27 1.87 8.76
N LEU A 27 5.21 2.48 9.49
CA LEU A 27 5.85 1.84 10.64
C LEU A 27 4.87 1.57 11.78
N VAL A 28 3.97 2.50 12.05
CA VAL A 28 2.91 2.31 13.08
C VAL A 28 1.95 1.20 12.65
N THR A 29 1.59 1.12 11.37
CA THR A 29 0.76 0.02 10.84
C THR A 29 1.46 -1.34 10.99
N LEU A 30 2.78 -1.39 10.82
CA LEU A 30 3.55 -2.60 11.04
C LEU A 30 3.46 -3.04 12.52
N VAL A 31 3.69 -2.10 13.45
CA VAL A 31 3.58 -2.36 14.90
C VAL A 31 2.17 -2.87 15.24
N TYR A 32 1.14 -2.25 14.69
CA TYR A 32 -0.24 -2.69 14.85
C TYR A 32 -0.43 -4.16 14.44
N ASN A 33 0.03 -4.56 13.24
CA ASN A 33 -0.11 -5.94 12.77
C ASN A 33 0.62 -6.94 13.68
N MET A 34 1.77 -6.55 14.24
CA MET A 34 2.51 -7.39 15.20
C MET A 34 1.75 -7.54 16.52
N VAL A 35 1.18 -6.45 17.02
CA VAL A 35 0.41 -6.41 18.28
C VAL A 35 -0.88 -7.21 18.15
N ASP A 36 -1.60 -7.09 17.03
CA ASP A 36 -2.81 -7.87 16.75
C ASP A 36 -2.52 -9.38 16.74
N THR A 37 -1.47 -9.79 16.02
CA THR A 37 -1.02 -11.19 16.00
C THR A 37 -0.60 -11.68 17.41
N TYR A 38 0.05 -10.83 18.19
CA TYR A 38 0.47 -11.16 19.55
C TYR A 38 -0.74 -11.44 20.46
N PHE A 39 -1.77 -10.59 20.44
CA PHE A 39 -2.95 -10.80 21.29
C PHE A 39 -3.77 -12.03 20.87
N ILE A 40 -3.87 -12.32 19.58
CA ILE A 40 -4.51 -13.54 19.09
C ILE A 40 -3.72 -14.78 19.56
N ALA A 41 -2.40 -14.76 19.45
CA ALA A 41 -1.54 -15.85 19.90
C ALA A 41 -1.64 -16.08 21.41
N HIS A 42 -1.79 -15.02 22.22
CA HIS A 42 -1.89 -15.10 23.67
C HIS A 42 -3.22 -15.70 24.16
N THR A 43 -4.20 -15.91 23.28
CA THR A 43 -5.42 -16.66 23.65
C THR A 43 -5.14 -18.13 23.90
N GLY A 44 -4.02 -18.67 23.42
CA GLY A 44 -3.69 -20.10 23.50
C GLY A 44 -4.60 -21.02 22.68
N ASN A 45 -5.51 -20.43 21.87
CA ASN A 45 -6.43 -21.16 21.02
C ASN A 45 -5.84 -21.35 19.61
N THR A 46 -5.40 -22.56 19.29
CA THR A 46 -4.77 -22.92 18.02
C THR A 46 -5.70 -22.73 16.81
N ASP A 47 -6.99 -23.01 16.97
CA ASP A 47 -7.97 -22.92 15.91
C ASP A 47 -8.27 -21.46 15.55
N MET A 48 -8.29 -20.58 16.55
CA MET A 48 -8.38 -19.13 16.36
C MET A 48 -7.12 -18.58 15.68
N MET A 49 -5.93 -19.03 16.13
CA MET A 49 -4.64 -18.64 15.54
C MET A 49 -4.52 -19.06 14.07
N ALA A 50 -5.15 -20.17 13.69
CA ALA A 50 -5.21 -20.63 12.31
C ALA A 50 -6.34 -19.96 11.50
N GLY A 51 -7.52 -19.78 12.10
CA GLY A 51 -8.73 -19.30 11.43
C GLY A 51 -8.70 -17.81 11.07
N VAL A 52 -8.24 -16.95 11.96
CA VAL A 52 -8.22 -15.49 11.73
C VAL A 52 -7.34 -15.11 10.53
N PRO A 53 -6.11 -15.59 10.37
CA PRO A 53 -5.26 -15.25 9.23
C PRO A 53 -5.82 -15.70 7.88
N LEU A 54 -6.73 -16.70 7.82
CA LEU A 54 -7.38 -17.10 6.56
C LEU A 54 -8.14 -15.95 5.89
N THR A 55 -8.59 -14.98 6.67
CA THR A 55 -9.35 -13.82 6.17
C THR A 55 -8.46 -12.66 5.71
N ALA A 56 -7.15 -12.72 5.92
CA ALA A 56 -6.22 -11.66 5.53
C ALA A 56 -6.28 -11.26 4.03
N PRO A 57 -6.48 -12.18 3.07
CA PRO A 57 -6.68 -11.81 1.68
C PRO A 57 -7.87 -10.88 1.45
N VAL A 58 -8.97 -11.07 2.20
CA VAL A 58 -10.17 -10.23 2.10
C VAL A 58 -9.86 -8.81 2.55
N PHE A 59 -9.15 -8.66 3.66
CA PHE A 59 -8.70 -7.36 4.14
C PHE A 59 -7.77 -6.66 3.12
N THR A 60 -6.84 -7.40 2.50
CA THR A 60 -5.96 -6.88 1.44
C THR A 60 -6.76 -6.38 0.22
N VAL A 61 -7.81 -7.12 -0.18
CA VAL A 61 -8.71 -6.68 -1.26
C VAL A 61 -9.42 -5.38 -0.90
N MET A 62 -9.88 -5.22 0.34
CA MET A 62 -10.53 -3.97 0.78
C MET A 62 -9.57 -2.78 0.72
N ILE A 63 -8.33 -2.94 1.19
CA ILE A 63 -7.29 -1.90 1.08
C ILE A 63 -7.05 -1.57 -0.40
N ALA A 64 -6.90 -2.57 -1.26
CA ALA A 64 -6.69 -2.39 -2.68
C ALA A 64 -7.84 -1.61 -3.35
N LEU A 65 -9.08 -1.90 -2.99
CA LEU A 65 -10.26 -1.18 -3.49
C LEU A 65 -10.30 0.28 -2.98
N GLY A 66 -9.90 0.52 -1.73
CA GLY A 66 -9.77 1.87 -1.18
C GLY A 66 -8.70 2.69 -1.89
N ASP A 67 -7.58 2.07 -2.24
CA ASP A 67 -6.48 2.69 -2.98
C ASP A 67 -6.86 3.08 -4.42
N ILE A 68 -7.86 2.44 -5.02
CA ILE A 68 -8.37 2.85 -6.33
C ILE A 68 -8.78 4.33 -6.29
N PHE A 69 -9.55 4.73 -5.28
CA PHE A 69 -10.02 6.10 -5.12
C PHE A 69 -9.03 6.98 -4.36
N GLY A 70 -8.27 6.40 -3.44
CA GLY A 70 -7.24 7.10 -2.67
C GLY A 70 -6.05 7.52 -3.55
N LEU A 71 -5.30 6.57 -4.09
CA LEU A 71 -4.11 6.85 -4.92
C LEU A 71 -4.49 7.36 -6.30
N GLY A 72 -5.54 6.79 -6.92
CA GLY A 72 -6.04 7.26 -8.20
C GLY A 72 -6.56 8.69 -8.13
N GLY A 73 -7.36 9.00 -7.11
CA GLY A 73 -7.87 10.34 -6.83
C GLY A 73 -6.75 11.34 -6.52
N SER A 74 -5.83 10.98 -5.65
CA SER A 74 -4.65 11.79 -5.29
C SER A 74 -3.83 12.17 -6.53
N SER A 75 -3.60 11.22 -7.44
CA SER A 75 -2.88 11.47 -8.70
C SER A 75 -3.58 12.52 -9.58
N VAL A 76 -4.89 12.42 -9.76
CA VAL A 76 -5.65 13.36 -10.61
C VAL A 76 -5.76 14.72 -9.92
N ILE A 77 -6.10 14.75 -8.63
CA ILE A 77 -6.33 15.97 -7.86
C ILE A 77 -5.04 16.77 -7.70
N SER A 78 -3.90 16.13 -7.42
CA SER A 78 -2.61 16.83 -7.30
C SER A 78 -2.23 17.53 -8.62
N ARG A 79 -2.49 16.90 -9.77
CA ARG A 79 -2.29 17.55 -11.09
C ARG A 79 -3.22 18.73 -11.32
N LEU A 80 -4.49 18.62 -10.91
CA LEU A 80 -5.45 19.71 -11.01
C LEU A 80 -5.05 20.90 -10.12
N PHE A 81 -4.54 20.62 -8.92
CA PHE A 81 -4.02 21.67 -8.03
C PHE A 81 -2.81 22.37 -8.65
N GLY A 82 -1.90 21.62 -9.28
CA GLY A 82 -0.81 22.22 -10.06
C GLY A 82 -1.27 23.09 -11.23
N GLN A 83 -2.44 22.80 -11.80
CA GLN A 83 -3.11 23.63 -12.84
C GLN A 83 -3.92 24.77 -12.25
N HIS A 84 -3.91 24.99 -10.94
CA HIS A 84 -4.77 25.93 -10.20
C HIS A 84 -6.28 25.69 -10.38
N ARG A 85 -6.67 24.47 -10.74
CA ARG A 85 -8.07 24.05 -10.91
C ARG A 85 -8.66 23.49 -9.61
N PHE A 86 -8.66 24.30 -8.57
CA PHE A 86 -9.06 23.87 -7.22
C PHE A 86 -10.53 23.44 -7.13
N ALA A 87 -11.44 24.11 -7.88
CA ALA A 87 -12.85 23.74 -7.90
C ALA A 87 -13.09 22.32 -8.44
N ASP A 88 -12.33 21.92 -9.46
CA ASP A 88 -12.42 20.57 -10.03
C ASP A 88 -11.84 19.54 -9.04
N GLY A 89 -10.71 19.86 -8.39
CA GLY A 89 -10.15 19.02 -7.35
C GLY A 89 -11.11 18.80 -6.18
N LYS A 90 -11.80 19.86 -5.74
CA LYS A 90 -12.83 19.82 -4.69
C LYS A 90 -14.00 18.91 -5.08
N ARG A 91 -14.47 18.99 -6.32
CA ARG A 91 -15.52 18.13 -6.86
C ARG A 91 -15.09 16.66 -6.92
N LEU A 92 -13.87 16.41 -7.43
CA LEU A 92 -13.36 15.05 -7.55
C LEU A 92 -13.03 14.41 -6.20
N SER A 93 -12.61 15.18 -5.19
CA SER A 93 -12.39 14.64 -3.85
C SER A 93 -13.69 14.11 -3.24
N ALA A 94 -14.78 14.86 -3.36
CA ALA A 94 -16.10 14.40 -2.92
C ALA A 94 -16.55 13.16 -3.70
N PHE A 95 -16.33 13.13 -5.02
CA PHE A 95 -16.62 11.93 -5.83
C PHE A 95 -15.86 10.71 -5.35
N CYS A 96 -14.54 10.80 -5.13
CA CYS A 96 -13.72 9.69 -4.63
C CYS A 96 -14.22 9.18 -3.28
N PHE A 97 -14.60 10.09 -2.38
CA PHE A 97 -15.13 9.74 -1.07
C PHE A 97 -16.43 8.93 -1.17
N TYR A 98 -17.42 9.40 -1.96
CA TYR A 98 -18.69 8.69 -2.15
C TYR A 98 -18.55 7.42 -2.97
N ALA A 99 -17.64 7.37 -3.95
CA ALA A 99 -17.34 6.17 -4.71
C ALA A 99 -16.71 5.09 -3.81
N ALA A 100 -15.85 5.47 -2.87
CA ALA A 100 -15.30 4.56 -1.87
C ALA A 100 -16.40 4.01 -0.93
N ILE A 101 -17.33 4.86 -0.46
CA ILE A 101 -18.50 4.42 0.32
C ILE A 101 -19.34 3.43 -0.47
N ALA A 102 -19.68 3.75 -1.73
CA ALA A 102 -20.49 2.89 -2.58
C ALA A 102 -19.82 1.53 -2.82
N THR A 103 -18.50 1.53 -3.03
CA THR A 103 -17.72 0.29 -3.15
C THR A 103 -17.72 -0.49 -1.84
N GLY A 104 -17.55 0.16 -0.70
CA GLY A 104 -17.63 -0.48 0.60
C GLY A 104 -19.00 -1.12 0.88
N LEU A 105 -20.08 -0.42 0.54
CA LEU A 105 -21.45 -0.96 0.66
C LEU A 105 -21.66 -2.14 -0.31
N LEU A 106 -21.11 -2.09 -1.51
CA LEU A 106 -21.17 -3.21 -2.45
C LEU A 106 -20.44 -4.44 -1.88
N ILE A 107 -19.24 -4.24 -1.33
CA ILE A 107 -18.48 -5.33 -0.69
C ILE A 107 -19.21 -5.87 0.54
N LEU A 108 -19.86 -5.02 1.33
CA LEU A 108 -20.70 -5.44 2.44
C LEU A 108 -21.80 -6.40 1.98
N VAL A 109 -22.57 -6.01 0.96
CA VAL A 109 -23.68 -6.82 0.43
C VAL A 109 -23.17 -8.13 -0.18
N LEU A 110 -22.17 -8.05 -1.05
CA LEU A 110 -21.62 -9.24 -1.71
C LEU A 110 -20.90 -10.15 -0.71
N GLY A 111 -20.12 -9.58 0.22
CA GLY A 111 -19.38 -10.34 1.23
C GLY A 111 -20.30 -11.10 2.18
N LEU A 112 -21.43 -10.52 2.58
CA LEU A 112 -22.41 -11.23 3.39
C LEU A 112 -23.20 -12.26 2.58
N ALA A 113 -23.57 -11.95 1.32
CA ALA A 113 -24.31 -12.85 0.46
C ALA A 113 -23.52 -14.10 0.08
N PHE A 114 -22.19 -13.96 -0.11
CA PHE A 114 -21.30 -15.05 -0.49
C PHE A 114 -20.36 -15.48 0.65
N ARG A 115 -20.74 -15.27 1.90
CA ARG A 115 -19.93 -15.56 3.09
C ARG A 115 -19.40 -16.99 3.10
N ASP A 116 -20.29 -17.98 3.05
CA ASP A 116 -19.92 -19.39 3.21
C ASP A 116 -19.07 -19.91 2.03
N PRO A 117 -19.40 -19.65 0.76
CA PRO A 117 -18.52 -19.94 -0.35
C PRO A 117 -17.15 -19.29 -0.24
N MET A 118 -17.08 -18.06 0.27
CA MET A 118 -15.81 -17.35 0.44
C MET A 118 -14.95 -17.98 1.54
N LEU A 119 -15.53 -18.34 2.68
CA LEU A 119 -14.83 -19.02 3.76
C LEU A 119 -14.29 -20.38 3.31
N ALA A 120 -15.07 -21.14 2.55
CA ALA A 120 -14.64 -22.41 1.97
C ALA A 120 -13.46 -22.20 0.98
N LEU A 121 -13.54 -21.16 0.13
CA LEU A 121 -12.46 -20.82 -0.80
C LEU A 121 -11.17 -20.41 -0.07
N LEU A 122 -11.29 -19.74 1.07
CA LEU A 122 -10.16 -19.34 1.91
C LEU A 122 -9.56 -20.53 2.68
N GLY A 123 -10.16 -21.71 2.64
CA GLY A 123 -9.65 -22.92 3.26
C GLY A 123 -10.05 -23.10 4.73
N ALA A 124 -11.17 -22.48 5.15
CA ALA A 124 -11.70 -22.72 6.49
C ALA A 124 -12.14 -24.19 6.65
N THR A 125 -11.66 -24.84 7.72
CA THR A 125 -12.01 -26.21 8.12
C THR A 125 -13.07 -26.17 9.22
N ASP A 126 -13.67 -27.33 9.54
CA ASP A 126 -14.67 -27.42 10.61
C ASP A 126 -14.19 -26.83 11.93
N ASP A 127 -12.89 -27.04 12.27
CA ASP A 127 -12.28 -26.53 13.51
C ASP A 127 -12.06 -25.01 13.48
N THR A 128 -11.69 -24.46 12.33
CA THR A 128 -11.38 -23.03 12.17
C THR A 128 -12.57 -22.17 11.74
N TRP A 129 -13.67 -22.83 11.29
CA TRP A 129 -14.84 -22.18 10.69
C TRP A 129 -15.43 -21.09 11.55
N GLN A 130 -15.65 -21.38 12.82
CA GLN A 130 -16.28 -20.43 13.73
C GLN A 130 -15.47 -19.15 13.85
N TYR A 131 -14.17 -19.26 14.09
CA TYR A 131 -13.27 -18.12 14.27
C TYR A 131 -13.07 -17.31 12.97
N ALA A 132 -12.89 -18.01 11.86
CA ALA A 132 -12.79 -17.37 10.55
C ALA A 132 -14.08 -16.64 10.17
N SER A 133 -15.25 -17.25 10.44
CA SER A 133 -16.56 -16.69 10.17
C SER A 133 -16.88 -15.46 11.02
N ASP A 134 -16.56 -15.52 12.33
CA ASP A 134 -16.79 -14.40 13.25
C ASP A 134 -15.93 -13.18 12.84
N PHE A 135 -14.65 -13.41 12.58
CA PHE A 135 -13.76 -12.36 12.12
C PHE A 135 -14.18 -11.80 10.75
N TYR A 136 -14.42 -12.68 9.78
CA TYR A 136 -14.86 -12.32 8.43
C TYR A 136 -16.12 -11.47 8.44
N THR A 137 -17.15 -11.90 9.18
CA THR A 137 -18.45 -11.21 9.20
C THR A 137 -18.30 -9.78 9.69
N LEU A 138 -17.55 -9.56 10.78
CA LEU A 138 -17.35 -8.22 11.32
C LEU A 138 -16.48 -7.34 10.40
N ILE A 139 -15.43 -7.90 9.80
CA ILE A 139 -14.61 -7.16 8.83
C ILE A 139 -15.44 -6.77 7.60
N ILE A 140 -16.32 -7.65 7.11
CA ILE A 140 -17.23 -7.34 6.00
C ILE A 140 -18.24 -6.26 6.40
N VAL A 141 -18.81 -6.32 7.60
CA VAL A 141 -19.67 -5.25 8.12
C VAL A 141 -18.92 -3.92 8.21
N GLY A 142 -17.65 -3.96 8.57
CA GLY A 142 -16.76 -2.79 8.61
C GLY A 142 -16.22 -2.34 7.26
N SER A 143 -16.47 -3.07 6.16
CA SER A 143 -15.86 -2.78 4.86
C SER A 143 -16.10 -1.35 4.34
N PRO A 144 -17.27 -0.69 4.54
CA PRO A 144 -17.43 0.70 4.14
C PRO A 144 -16.40 1.63 4.80
N PHE A 145 -16.13 1.43 6.08
CA PHE A 145 -15.16 2.25 6.83
C PHE A 145 -13.72 1.92 6.44
N ILE A 146 -13.38 0.64 6.32
CA ILE A 146 -12.03 0.20 5.93
C ILE A 146 -11.65 0.73 4.53
N ILE A 147 -12.57 0.67 3.58
CA ILE A 147 -12.34 1.13 2.20
C ILE A 147 -12.27 2.66 2.15
N VAL A 148 -13.16 3.34 2.87
CA VAL A 148 -13.22 4.81 2.89
C VAL A 148 -11.98 5.41 3.51
N SER A 149 -11.41 4.83 4.58
CA SER A 149 -10.26 5.38 5.30
C SER A 149 -9.04 5.62 4.40
N MET A 150 -8.87 4.80 3.35
CA MET A 150 -7.77 4.96 2.38
C MET A 150 -7.91 6.24 1.54
N THR A 151 -9.14 6.67 1.25
CA THR A 151 -9.38 7.81 0.35
C THR A 151 -8.98 9.14 0.98
N PRO A 152 -9.54 9.62 2.11
CA PRO A 152 -9.15 10.89 2.69
C PRO A 152 -7.70 10.89 3.17
N SER A 153 -7.16 9.76 3.64
CA SER A 153 -5.74 9.62 3.99
C SER A 153 -4.81 10.00 2.83
N ASN A 154 -5.11 9.54 1.62
CA ASN A 154 -4.33 9.87 0.43
C ASN A 154 -4.62 11.30 -0.08
N LEU A 155 -5.88 11.76 -0.03
CA LEU A 155 -6.27 13.06 -0.56
C LEU A 155 -5.75 14.23 0.29
N LEU A 156 -5.72 14.13 1.62
CA LEU A 156 -5.19 15.18 2.49
C LEU A 156 -3.74 15.54 2.16
N ARG A 157 -2.95 14.57 1.73
CA ARG A 157 -1.56 14.79 1.29
C ARG A 157 -1.47 15.69 0.06
N THR A 158 -2.50 15.74 -0.80
CA THR A 158 -2.52 16.61 -1.99
C THR A 158 -2.62 18.10 -1.63
N GLU A 159 -3.15 18.42 -0.45
CA GLU A 159 -3.16 19.78 0.10
C GLU A 159 -1.92 20.11 0.95
N GLY A 160 -0.99 19.18 1.14
CA GLY A 160 0.17 19.33 2.04
C GLY A 160 -0.08 18.88 3.48
N HIS A 161 -1.27 18.34 3.78
CA HIS A 161 -1.67 17.89 5.12
C HIS A 161 -1.21 16.44 5.42
N ALA A 162 0.06 16.11 5.12
CA ALA A 162 0.60 14.78 5.35
C ALA A 162 0.67 14.41 6.84
N VAL A 163 0.98 15.38 7.70
CA VAL A 163 1.00 15.18 9.16
C VAL A 163 -0.38 14.81 9.69
N GLN A 164 -1.44 15.46 9.18
CA GLN A 164 -2.80 15.16 9.59
C GLN A 164 -3.28 13.79 9.08
N SER A 165 -2.85 13.42 7.87
CA SER A 165 -3.05 12.05 7.36
C SER A 165 -2.40 11.02 8.30
N MET A 166 -1.18 11.28 8.76
CA MET A 166 -0.48 10.45 9.75
C MET A 166 -1.24 10.40 11.08
N ILE A 167 -1.62 11.56 11.63
CA ILE A 167 -2.32 11.63 12.93
C ILE A 167 -3.59 10.79 12.91
N GLY A 168 -4.40 10.89 11.86
CA GLY A 168 -5.61 10.09 11.73
C GLY A 168 -5.33 8.58 11.72
N SER A 169 -4.33 8.14 10.95
CA SER A 169 -3.93 6.73 10.89
C SER A 169 -3.35 6.22 12.21
N VAL A 170 -2.49 7.02 12.85
CA VAL A 170 -1.87 6.67 14.14
C VAL A 170 -2.91 6.64 15.26
N ALA A 171 -3.86 7.59 15.28
CA ALA A 171 -4.93 7.60 16.26
C ALA A 171 -5.82 6.36 16.14
N GLY A 172 -6.22 5.97 14.93
CA GLY A 172 -6.95 4.73 14.70
C GLY A 172 -6.17 3.49 15.16
N THR A 173 -4.88 3.43 14.83
CA THR A 173 -4.01 2.33 15.30
C THR A 173 -3.92 2.29 16.83
N ALA A 174 -3.79 3.43 17.49
CA ALA A 174 -3.76 3.49 18.96
C ALA A 174 -5.09 3.00 19.56
N VAL A 175 -6.23 3.39 18.99
CA VAL A 175 -7.55 2.88 19.40
C VAL A 175 -7.60 1.36 19.25
N ASN A 176 -7.13 0.81 18.13
CA ASN A 176 -7.10 -0.64 17.93
C ASN A 176 -6.24 -1.36 18.98
N ILE A 177 -5.01 -0.88 19.22
CA ILE A 177 -4.09 -1.48 20.20
C ILE A 177 -4.72 -1.53 21.60
N VAL A 178 -5.51 -0.53 21.98
CA VAL A 178 -6.20 -0.48 23.27
C VAL A 178 -7.42 -1.39 23.28
N LEU A 179 -8.25 -1.36 22.24
CA LEU A 179 -9.49 -2.14 22.18
C LEU A 179 -9.26 -3.64 21.97
N ASN A 180 -8.19 -4.01 21.30
CA ASN A 180 -7.89 -5.40 20.97
C ASN A 180 -7.80 -6.32 22.21
N PRO A 181 -6.92 -6.05 23.20
CA PRO A 181 -6.87 -6.85 24.43
C PRO A 181 -8.17 -6.77 25.24
N LEU A 182 -8.85 -5.61 25.24
CA LEU A 182 -10.09 -5.44 25.96
C LEU A 182 -11.21 -6.32 25.38
N PHE A 183 -11.34 -6.41 24.09
CA PHE A 183 -12.38 -7.20 23.43
C PHE A 183 -12.03 -8.69 23.38
N ILE A 184 -10.77 -9.03 23.13
CA ILE A 184 -10.34 -10.44 23.06
C ILE A 184 -10.36 -11.07 24.45
N HIS A 185 -9.69 -10.46 25.43
CA HIS A 185 -9.49 -11.04 26.76
C HIS A 185 -10.48 -10.49 27.80
N GLY A 186 -10.74 -9.18 27.80
CA GLY A 186 -11.62 -8.54 28.79
C GLY A 186 -13.08 -8.98 28.64
N PHE A 187 -13.61 -8.95 27.42
CA PHE A 187 -15.00 -9.36 27.13
C PHE A 187 -15.09 -10.81 26.62
N GLY A 188 -13.96 -11.46 26.32
CA GLY A 188 -13.95 -12.84 25.85
C GLY A 188 -14.53 -13.03 24.44
N TRP A 189 -14.54 -11.97 23.60
CA TRP A 189 -15.11 -12.04 22.25
C TRP A 189 -14.19 -12.72 21.22
N GLY A 190 -12.97 -13.08 21.60
CA GLY A 190 -12.04 -13.81 20.74
C GLY A 190 -11.82 -13.16 19.37
N ALA A 191 -12.01 -13.93 18.30
CA ALA A 191 -11.83 -13.48 16.91
C ALA A 191 -12.76 -12.30 16.54
N ALA A 192 -14.02 -12.34 16.99
CA ALA A 192 -14.96 -11.22 16.81
C ALA A 192 -14.47 -9.95 17.51
N GLY A 193 -13.81 -10.09 18.68
CA GLY A 193 -13.22 -8.96 19.39
C GLY A 193 -12.13 -8.25 18.62
N SER A 194 -11.19 -9.01 18.01
CA SER A 194 -10.14 -8.43 17.17
C SER A 194 -10.71 -7.71 15.96
N ALA A 195 -11.65 -8.35 15.24
CA ALA A 195 -12.32 -7.73 14.09
C ALA A 195 -13.08 -6.46 14.50
N GLY A 196 -13.81 -6.50 15.61
CA GLY A 196 -14.54 -5.36 16.16
C GLY A 196 -13.63 -4.19 16.52
N ALA A 197 -12.48 -4.45 17.14
CA ALA A 197 -11.47 -3.44 17.45
C ALA A 197 -10.95 -2.78 16.16
N THR A 198 -10.70 -3.56 15.11
CA THR A 198 -10.26 -3.08 13.80
C THR A 198 -11.31 -2.18 13.14
N VAL A 199 -12.58 -2.57 13.17
CA VAL A 199 -13.68 -1.77 12.59
C VAL A 199 -13.84 -0.44 13.35
N ILE A 200 -13.86 -0.47 14.67
CA ILE A 200 -13.99 0.75 15.49
C ILE A 200 -12.78 1.69 15.25
N ALA A 201 -11.57 1.14 15.15
CA ALA A 201 -10.38 1.93 14.84
C ALA A 201 -10.51 2.65 13.49
N ASN A 202 -11.03 1.98 12.45
CA ASN A 202 -11.26 2.60 11.15
C ASN A 202 -12.39 3.66 11.22
N ILE A 203 -13.46 3.43 11.98
CA ILE A 203 -14.52 4.43 12.22
C ILE A 203 -13.93 5.69 12.88
N CYS A 204 -13.07 5.53 13.89
CA CYS A 204 -12.40 6.66 14.55
C CYS A 204 -11.48 7.41 13.59
N THR A 205 -10.73 6.68 12.75
CA THR A 205 -9.89 7.24 11.69
C THR A 205 -10.72 8.07 10.71
N ASP A 206 -11.82 7.51 10.22
CA ASP A 206 -12.73 8.19 9.29
C ASP A 206 -13.38 9.41 9.92
N ALA A 207 -13.83 9.31 11.17
CA ALA A 207 -14.39 10.43 11.90
C ALA A 207 -13.39 11.59 12.01
N TYR A 208 -12.13 11.29 12.30
CA TYR A 208 -11.07 12.31 12.31
C TYR A 208 -10.86 12.93 10.93
N PHE A 209 -10.78 12.14 9.87
CA PHE A 209 -10.58 12.63 8.51
C PHE A 209 -11.75 13.48 8.02
N VAL A 210 -12.98 13.04 8.29
CA VAL A 210 -14.19 13.81 7.98
C VAL A 210 -14.21 15.12 8.74
N TRP A 211 -13.95 15.10 10.05
CA TRP A 211 -13.90 16.31 10.87
C TRP A 211 -12.82 17.27 10.36
N PHE A 212 -11.61 16.77 10.08
CA PHE A 212 -10.51 17.60 9.58
C PHE A 212 -10.84 18.21 8.21
N THR A 213 -11.37 17.41 7.28
CA THR A 213 -11.72 17.87 5.95
C THR A 213 -12.81 18.95 6.00
N LEU A 214 -13.83 18.79 6.85
CA LEU A 214 -14.91 19.77 7.00
C LEU A 214 -14.46 21.10 7.63
N ARG A 215 -13.48 21.06 8.54
CA ARG A 215 -13.09 22.23 9.33
C ARG A 215 -11.86 22.96 8.80
N HIS A 216 -10.93 22.26 8.20
CA HIS A 216 -9.60 22.78 7.90
C HIS A 216 -9.20 22.66 6.42
N SER A 217 -9.84 21.79 5.63
CA SER A 217 -9.53 21.70 4.20
C SER A 217 -10.26 22.80 3.42
N SER A 218 -9.52 23.50 2.57
CA SER A 218 -10.08 24.55 1.72
C SER A 218 -10.41 24.05 0.30
N ASN A 219 -9.62 23.07 -0.20
CA ASN A 219 -9.69 22.62 -1.61
C ASN A 219 -10.17 21.18 -1.77
N LEU A 220 -10.38 20.45 -0.68
CA LEU A 220 -11.07 19.15 -0.68
C LEU A 220 -12.49 19.32 -0.14
N SER A 221 -13.38 18.43 -0.50
CA SER A 221 -14.76 18.43 -0.03
C SER A 221 -15.30 17.02 0.10
N ILE A 222 -16.20 16.86 1.07
CA ILE A 222 -17.07 15.69 1.22
C ILE A 222 -18.55 16.09 1.13
N ASP A 223 -18.84 17.33 0.66
CA ASP A 223 -20.22 17.79 0.47
C ASP A 223 -20.83 17.12 -0.78
N PRO A 224 -21.92 16.34 -0.65
CA PRO A 224 -22.57 15.67 -1.76
C PRO A 224 -23.09 16.65 -2.82
N ARG A 225 -23.32 17.91 -2.43
CA ARG A 225 -23.79 18.96 -3.36
C ARG A 225 -22.73 19.29 -4.42
N THR A 226 -21.47 19.04 -4.16
CA THR A 226 -20.39 19.27 -5.13
C THR A 226 -20.33 18.19 -6.21
N VAL A 227 -20.85 17.00 -5.92
CA VAL A 227 -20.85 15.84 -6.84
C VAL A 227 -22.04 15.86 -7.80
N ILE A 228 -23.14 16.53 -7.41
CA ILE A 228 -24.40 16.56 -8.17
C ILE A 228 -24.61 17.94 -8.79
N ASP A 229 -24.61 18.01 -10.13
CA ASP A 229 -25.12 19.18 -10.85
C ASP A 229 -26.64 19.23 -10.74
N ARG A 230 -27.14 20.10 -9.84
CA ARG A 230 -28.57 20.26 -9.56
C ARG A 230 -29.36 20.73 -10.77
N ALA A 231 -28.75 21.54 -11.64
CA ALA A 231 -29.41 22.09 -12.83
C ALA A 231 -29.64 20.99 -13.86
N ARG A 232 -28.73 20.04 -13.98
CA ARG A 232 -28.79 18.96 -14.97
C ARG A 232 -29.26 17.62 -14.41
N ARG A 233 -29.47 17.49 -13.09
CA ARG A 233 -29.78 16.23 -12.39
C ARG A 233 -28.81 15.08 -12.75
N ARG A 234 -27.54 15.40 -12.94
CA ARG A 234 -26.47 14.46 -13.33
C ARG A 234 -25.29 14.58 -12.39
N LEU A 235 -24.43 13.56 -12.40
CA LEU A 235 -23.14 13.69 -11.75
C LEU A 235 -22.35 14.82 -12.41
N ALA A 236 -21.80 15.71 -11.59
CA ALA A 236 -20.95 16.81 -12.04
C ALA A 236 -19.59 16.32 -12.56
N VAL A 237 -19.25 15.05 -12.32
CA VAL A 237 -17.99 14.39 -12.73
C VAL A 237 -18.19 13.71 -14.08
N THR A 238 -17.24 13.93 -14.99
CA THR A 238 -17.28 13.36 -16.34
C THR A 238 -16.73 11.93 -16.36
N ALA A 239 -17.21 11.11 -17.31
CA ALA A 239 -16.69 9.75 -17.51
C ALA A 239 -15.17 9.72 -17.75
N ARG A 240 -14.61 10.76 -18.40
CA ARG A 240 -13.17 10.90 -18.63
C ARG A 240 -12.40 11.11 -17.32
N GLU A 241 -12.93 11.88 -16.39
CA GLU A 241 -12.32 12.10 -15.07
C GLU A 241 -12.35 10.82 -14.24
N VAL A 242 -13.50 10.12 -14.21
CA VAL A 242 -13.63 8.79 -13.57
C VAL A 242 -12.65 7.80 -14.19
N GLY A 243 -12.60 7.73 -15.53
CA GLY A 243 -11.65 6.89 -16.25
C GLY A 243 -10.19 7.19 -15.90
N SER A 244 -9.84 8.47 -15.68
CA SER A 244 -8.49 8.87 -15.27
C SER A 244 -8.15 8.42 -13.85
N ILE A 245 -9.11 8.43 -12.92
CA ILE A 245 -8.95 7.92 -11.55
C ILE A 245 -8.75 6.40 -11.59
N LEU A 246 -9.63 5.68 -12.27
CA LEU A 246 -9.59 4.23 -12.39
C LEU A 246 -8.33 3.75 -13.11
N ALA A 247 -7.89 4.45 -14.15
CA ALA A 247 -6.69 4.11 -14.91
C ALA A 247 -5.40 4.12 -14.08
N ILE A 248 -5.36 4.91 -13.01
CA ILE A 248 -4.23 4.91 -12.06
C ILE A 248 -4.53 4.06 -10.82
N GLY A 249 -5.75 4.10 -10.32
CA GLY A 249 -6.14 3.38 -9.11
C GLY A 249 -6.15 1.86 -9.29
N ILE A 250 -6.63 1.35 -10.44
CA ILE A 250 -6.65 -0.09 -10.71
C ILE A 250 -5.24 -0.70 -10.74
N PRO A 251 -4.23 -0.12 -11.43
CA PRO A 251 -2.85 -0.59 -11.33
C PRO A 251 -2.31 -0.58 -9.90
N SER A 252 -2.65 0.42 -9.09
CA SER A 252 -2.24 0.47 -7.68
C SER A 252 -2.86 -0.68 -6.86
N ALA A 253 -4.14 -0.95 -7.06
CA ALA A 253 -4.82 -2.09 -6.45
C ALA A 253 -4.22 -3.44 -6.87
N ILE A 254 -3.91 -3.59 -8.16
CA ILE A 254 -3.26 -4.80 -8.69
C ILE A 254 -1.89 -5.01 -8.04
N THR A 255 -1.13 -3.97 -7.74
CA THR A 255 0.17 -4.10 -7.06
C THR A 255 0.01 -4.80 -5.69
N ASN A 256 -0.97 -4.38 -4.89
CA ASN A 256 -1.25 -4.98 -3.58
C ASN A 256 -1.65 -6.46 -3.69
N LEU A 257 -2.51 -6.78 -4.67
CA LEU A 257 -2.96 -8.15 -4.89
C LEU A 257 -1.85 -9.06 -5.41
N THR A 258 -1.05 -8.56 -6.36
CA THR A 258 0.05 -9.33 -6.97
C THR A 258 1.15 -9.63 -5.95
N GLN A 259 1.36 -8.75 -4.96
CA GLN A 259 2.31 -9.00 -3.87
C GLN A 259 1.91 -10.23 -3.06
N SER A 260 0.62 -10.40 -2.73
CA SER A 260 0.14 -11.59 -2.03
C SER A 260 0.32 -12.86 -2.86
N VAL A 261 0.02 -12.80 -4.16
CA VAL A 261 0.23 -13.92 -5.09
C VAL A 261 1.71 -14.27 -5.19
N GLY A 262 2.61 -13.28 -5.23
CA GLY A 262 4.05 -13.49 -5.29
C GLY A 262 4.58 -14.30 -4.10
N ILE A 263 4.12 -14.01 -2.88
CA ILE A 263 4.49 -14.76 -1.66
C ILE A 263 4.04 -16.22 -1.78
N VAL A 264 2.80 -16.46 -2.21
CA VAL A 264 2.28 -17.83 -2.40
C VAL A 264 3.11 -18.59 -3.43
N MET A 265 3.46 -17.95 -4.56
CA MET A 265 4.29 -18.57 -5.60
C MET A 265 5.67 -18.97 -5.06
N ILE A 266 6.36 -18.08 -4.34
CA ILE A 266 7.66 -18.38 -3.75
C ILE A 266 7.56 -19.59 -2.81
N ASN A 267 6.54 -19.64 -1.97
CA ASN A 267 6.33 -20.75 -1.04
C ASN A 267 6.08 -22.07 -1.78
N LEU A 268 5.26 -22.07 -2.82
CA LEU A 268 4.99 -23.27 -3.63
C LEU A 268 6.25 -23.82 -4.31
N PHE A 269 7.13 -22.94 -4.81
CA PHE A 269 8.38 -23.37 -5.44
C PHE A 269 9.45 -23.79 -4.42
N LEU A 270 9.36 -23.36 -3.15
CA LEU A 270 10.26 -23.78 -2.07
C LEU A 270 9.81 -25.06 -1.39
N LEU A 271 8.52 -25.40 -1.43
CA LEU A 271 7.96 -26.55 -0.74
C LEU A 271 8.71 -27.88 -1.03
N PRO A 272 9.15 -28.18 -2.26
CA PRO A 272 9.93 -29.40 -2.56
C PRO A 272 11.29 -29.49 -1.83
N TYR A 273 11.80 -28.37 -1.35
CA TYR A 273 13.12 -28.28 -0.65
C TYR A 273 13.00 -28.37 0.87
N GLY A 274 11.79 -28.61 1.39
CA GLY A 274 11.52 -28.82 2.80
C GLY A 274 10.86 -27.65 3.51
N THR A 275 10.22 -27.95 4.62
CA THR A 275 9.49 -26.99 5.45
C THR A 275 10.39 -25.92 6.06
N ASP A 276 11.65 -26.28 6.38
CA ASP A 276 12.64 -25.35 6.93
C ASP A 276 13.00 -24.25 5.92
N ALA A 277 13.09 -24.60 4.64
CA ALA A 277 13.36 -23.63 3.58
C ALA A 277 12.18 -22.64 3.43
N VAL A 278 10.94 -23.13 3.50
CA VAL A 278 9.74 -22.27 3.46
C VAL A 278 9.67 -21.37 4.69
N ALA A 279 9.95 -21.91 5.88
CA ALA A 279 9.97 -21.13 7.12
C ALA A 279 11.06 -20.04 7.10
N ALA A 280 12.27 -20.41 6.68
CA ALA A 280 13.39 -19.48 6.56
C ALA A 280 13.10 -18.32 5.58
N MET A 281 12.54 -18.64 4.40
CA MET A 281 12.15 -17.63 3.43
C MET A 281 11.01 -16.75 3.96
N GLY A 282 10.02 -17.34 4.64
CA GLY A 282 8.91 -16.59 5.23
C GLY A 282 9.40 -15.52 6.24
N ILE A 283 10.40 -15.83 7.06
CA ILE A 283 11.03 -14.88 7.98
C ILE A 283 11.84 -13.83 7.22
N ALA A 284 12.65 -14.25 6.23
CA ALA A 284 13.43 -13.33 5.42
C ALA A 284 12.52 -12.31 4.70
N LEU A 285 11.39 -12.76 4.14
CA LEU A 285 10.39 -11.89 3.50
C LEU A 285 9.74 -10.90 4.47
N LYS A 286 9.53 -11.28 5.75
CA LYS A 286 9.04 -10.34 6.78
C LYS A 286 10.04 -9.22 7.05
N VAL A 287 11.33 -9.54 7.14
CA VAL A 287 12.39 -8.53 7.33
C VAL A 287 12.44 -7.57 6.13
N ILE A 288 12.37 -8.10 4.91
CA ILE A 288 12.37 -7.30 3.68
C ILE A 288 11.12 -6.42 3.59
N MET A 289 9.96 -6.95 3.99
CA MET A 289 8.70 -6.20 3.99
C MET A 289 8.80 -4.92 4.81
N ILE A 290 9.53 -4.94 5.94
CA ILE A 290 9.75 -3.74 6.76
C ILE A 290 10.53 -2.69 5.96
N ALA A 291 11.62 -3.08 5.30
CA ALA A 291 12.40 -2.17 4.46
C ALA A 291 11.58 -1.63 3.29
N VAL A 292 10.80 -2.48 2.62
CA VAL A 292 9.94 -2.10 1.48
C VAL A 292 8.84 -1.13 1.92
N LEU A 293 8.24 -1.30 3.09
CA LEU A 293 7.24 -0.36 3.62
C LEU A 293 7.82 1.05 3.80
N VAL A 294 9.08 1.17 4.26
CA VAL A 294 9.76 2.46 4.35
C VAL A 294 9.96 3.07 2.96
N PHE A 295 10.34 2.28 1.95
CA PHE A 295 10.47 2.76 0.57
C PHE A 295 9.13 3.20 -0.02
N VAL A 296 8.06 2.46 0.24
CA VAL A 296 6.69 2.84 -0.14
C VAL A 296 6.34 4.19 0.48
N GLY A 297 6.62 4.37 1.78
CA GLY A 297 6.36 5.62 2.48
C GLY A 297 7.09 6.81 1.85
N PHE A 298 8.38 6.66 1.52
CA PHE A 298 9.16 7.71 0.87
C PHE A 298 8.72 7.97 -0.58
N ALA A 299 8.48 6.93 -1.38
CA ALA A 299 8.12 7.09 -2.78
C ALA A 299 6.71 7.67 -2.93
N PHE A 300 5.71 7.08 -2.27
CA PHE A 300 4.31 7.48 -2.40
C PHE A 300 3.94 8.69 -1.52
N GLY A 301 4.71 8.97 -0.46
CA GLY A 301 4.59 10.22 0.28
C GLY A 301 4.90 11.44 -0.58
N ALA A 302 5.84 11.31 -1.51
CA ALA A 302 6.19 12.36 -2.47
C ALA A 302 5.25 12.44 -3.70
N GLN A 303 4.30 11.52 -3.86
CA GLN A 303 3.38 11.46 -5.00
C GLN A 303 2.65 12.79 -5.27
N PRO A 304 2.06 13.47 -4.28
CA PRO A 304 1.41 14.76 -4.50
C PRO A 304 2.37 15.84 -5.00
N LEU A 305 3.61 15.86 -4.53
CA LEU A 305 4.62 16.82 -4.95
C LEU A 305 5.00 16.64 -6.43
N ILE A 306 5.14 15.40 -6.86
CA ILE A 306 5.41 15.06 -8.27
C ILE A 306 4.18 15.42 -9.13
N GLY A 307 2.98 15.02 -8.72
CA GLY A 307 1.74 15.28 -9.43
C GLY A 307 1.44 16.77 -9.60
N TYR A 308 1.63 17.55 -8.54
CA TYR A 308 1.47 19.00 -8.56
C TYR A 308 2.40 19.65 -9.58
N ASN A 309 3.70 19.40 -9.49
CA ASN A 309 4.69 20.02 -10.38
C ASN A 309 4.56 19.55 -11.84
N TYR A 310 4.12 18.31 -12.06
CA TYR A 310 3.77 17.83 -13.38
C TYR A 310 2.54 18.57 -13.93
N GLY A 311 1.49 18.75 -13.14
CA GLY A 311 0.28 19.51 -13.49
C GLY A 311 0.56 20.98 -13.77
N ALA A 312 1.38 21.62 -12.94
CA ALA A 312 1.85 23.00 -13.09
C ALA A 312 2.81 23.21 -14.27
N ARG A 313 3.23 22.12 -14.94
CA ARG A 313 4.28 22.14 -15.99
C ARG A 313 5.60 22.77 -15.52
N ASN A 314 5.88 22.73 -14.23
CA ASN A 314 7.16 23.18 -13.65
C ASN A 314 8.22 22.08 -13.83
N MET A 315 8.64 21.86 -15.08
CA MET A 315 9.57 20.77 -15.44
C MET A 315 10.96 20.92 -14.81
N PRO A 316 11.52 22.14 -14.60
CA PRO A 316 12.80 22.27 -13.91
C PRO A 316 12.71 21.75 -12.45
N ARG A 317 11.68 22.15 -11.71
CA ARG A 317 11.46 21.70 -10.33
C ARG A 317 11.13 20.20 -10.28
N LEU A 318 10.27 19.73 -11.17
CA LEU A 318 9.94 18.30 -11.29
C LEU A 318 11.19 17.43 -11.49
N ARG A 319 12.09 17.83 -12.39
CA ARG A 319 13.39 17.12 -12.60
C ARG A 319 14.23 17.11 -11.33
N GLY A 320 14.27 18.22 -10.61
CA GLY A 320 14.96 18.32 -9.34
C GLY A 320 14.39 17.35 -8.30
N ILE A 321 13.05 17.28 -8.18
CA ILE A 321 12.35 16.36 -7.26
C ILE A 321 12.66 14.90 -7.65
N LEU A 322 12.54 14.54 -8.92
CA LEU A 322 12.82 13.19 -9.39
C LEU A 322 14.28 12.80 -9.15
N ARG A 323 15.24 13.70 -9.51
CA ARG A 323 16.66 13.45 -9.24
C ARG A 323 16.93 13.24 -7.75
N PHE A 324 16.34 14.06 -6.89
CA PHE A 324 16.45 13.90 -5.44
C PHE A 324 15.85 12.56 -4.98
N SER A 325 14.64 12.22 -5.42
CA SER A 325 13.95 10.98 -5.05
C SER A 325 14.77 9.75 -5.44
N TYR A 326 15.29 9.69 -6.67
CA TYR A 326 16.12 8.57 -7.13
C TYR A 326 17.43 8.48 -6.35
N LEU A 327 18.14 9.59 -6.17
CA LEU A 327 19.42 9.59 -5.44
C LEU A 327 19.23 9.23 -3.97
N PHE A 328 18.28 9.88 -3.31
CA PHE A 328 18.00 9.63 -1.88
C PHE A 328 17.57 8.19 -1.65
N LEU A 329 16.57 7.69 -2.40
CA LEU A 329 16.03 6.36 -2.16
C LEU A 329 17.02 5.25 -2.56
N SER A 330 17.80 5.45 -3.62
CA SER A 330 18.86 4.48 -4.00
C SER A 330 20.00 4.45 -2.99
N LEU A 331 20.43 5.61 -2.48
CA LEU A 331 21.46 5.66 -1.43
C LEU A 331 20.94 5.05 -0.12
N PHE A 332 19.71 5.37 0.25
CA PHE A 332 19.05 4.79 1.42
C PHE A 332 18.93 3.26 1.27
N ALA A 333 18.55 2.76 0.10
CA ALA A 333 18.49 1.33 -0.20
C ALA A 333 19.86 0.65 -0.07
N LEU A 334 20.92 1.32 -0.56
CA LEU A 334 22.28 0.80 -0.43
C LEU A 334 22.72 0.70 1.04
N VAL A 335 22.48 1.73 1.82
CA VAL A 335 22.77 1.74 3.27
C VAL A 335 21.99 0.64 3.96
N MET A 336 20.69 0.50 3.68
CA MET A 336 19.84 -0.56 4.25
C MET A 336 20.33 -1.95 3.84
N THR A 337 20.73 -2.15 2.59
CA THR A 337 21.32 -3.41 2.12
C THR A 337 22.55 -3.79 2.95
N VAL A 338 23.46 -2.85 3.17
CA VAL A 338 24.68 -3.10 3.95
C VAL A 338 24.34 -3.39 5.42
N VAL A 339 23.55 -2.54 6.05
CA VAL A 339 23.19 -2.68 7.48
C VAL A 339 22.44 -3.99 7.76
N LEU A 340 21.42 -4.30 6.94
CA LEU A 340 20.62 -5.51 7.13
C LEU A 340 21.42 -6.78 6.78
N SER A 341 22.32 -6.72 5.78
CA SER A 341 23.20 -7.86 5.43
C SER A 341 24.23 -8.16 6.52
N LEU A 342 24.73 -7.14 7.20
CA LEU A 342 25.65 -7.33 8.33
C LEU A 342 24.91 -7.85 9.59
N SER A 343 23.63 -7.63 9.69
CA SER A 343 22.77 -8.00 10.81
C SER A 343 21.87 -9.20 10.53
N ASP A 344 22.06 -9.90 9.42
CA ASP A 344 21.14 -10.92 8.91
C ASP A 344 20.83 -12.04 9.92
N ARG A 345 21.86 -12.61 10.57
CA ARG A 345 21.69 -13.65 11.60
C ARG A 345 20.98 -13.13 12.84
N LEU A 346 21.28 -11.90 13.25
CA LEU A 346 20.61 -11.25 14.39
C LEU A 346 19.12 -11.04 14.07
N LEU A 347 18.82 -10.57 12.86
CA LEU A 347 17.45 -10.33 12.40
C LEU A 347 16.65 -11.62 12.31
N MET A 348 17.25 -12.69 11.78
CA MET A 348 16.62 -14.01 11.74
C MET A 348 16.40 -14.57 13.15
N GLY A 349 17.41 -14.46 14.03
CA GLY A 349 17.35 -14.94 15.41
C GLY A 349 16.33 -14.20 16.29
N PHE A 350 15.91 -13.01 15.90
CA PHE A 350 14.81 -12.31 16.58
C PHE A 350 13.44 -13.00 16.39
N PHE A 351 13.26 -13.73 15.29
CA PHE A 351 12.00 -14.40 14.96
C PHE A 351 12.00 -15.89 15.32
N ILE A 352 13.15 -16.54 15.36
CA ILE A 352 13.25 -17.97 15.59
C ILE A 352 14.58 -18.34 16.28
N GLU A 353 14.57 -19.38 17.11
CA GLU A 353 15.76 -19.86 17.84
C GLU A 353 16.49 -21.00 17.11
N ASP A 354 15.89 -21.63 16.09
CA ASP A 354 16.49 -22.75 15.36
C ASP A 354 17.67 -22.29 14.50
N ALA A 355 18.87 -22.81 14.85
CA ALA A 355 20.13 -22.46 14.21
C ALA A 355 20.17 -22.83 12.70
N THR A 356 19.47 -23.89 12.30
CA THR A 356 19.38 -24.33 10.90
C THR A 356 18.60 -23.32 10.08
N ILE A 357 17.40 -22.93 10.56
CA ILE A 357 16.53 -21.97 9.91
C ILE A 357 17.19 -20.58 9.88
N ILE A 358 17.88 -20.18 10.95
CA ILE A 358 18.65 -18.92 10.98
C ILE A 358 19.72 -18.90 9.90
N THR A 359 20.46 -19.99 9.74
CA THR A 359 21.56 -20.05 8.76
C THR A 359 21.02 -20.03 7.32
N LEU A 360 19.99 -20.81 7.03
CA LEU A 360 19.32 -20.83 5.72
C LEU A 360 18.71 -19.45 5.40
N GLY A 361 17.97 -18.88 6.34
CA GLY A 361 17.29 -17.61 6.17
C GLY A 361 18.24 -16.42 6.04
N ALA A 362 19.38 -16.41 6.74
CA ALA A 362 20.39 -15.38 6.57
C ALA A 362 20.97 -15.37 5.13
N GLY A 363 21.24 -16.56 4.56
CA GLY A 363 21.65 -16.68 3.16
C GLY A 363 20.58 -16.16 2.18
N MET A 364 19.33 -16.57 2.39
CA MET A 364 18.19 -16.10 1.58
C MET A 364 18.00 -14.59 1.71
N LEU A 365 18.05 -14.05 2.92
CA LEU A 365 17.91 -12.62 3.19
C LEU A 365 18.96 -11.80 2.46
N ARG A 366 20.23 -12.20 2.49
CA ARG A 366 21.32 -11.51 1.75
C ARG A 366 21.03 -11.42 0.25
N VAL A 367 20.60 -12.51 -0.37
CA VAL A 367 20.29 -12.54 -1.80
C VAL A 367 19.15 -11.56 -2.12
N GLN A 368 18.11 -11.55 -1.29
CA GLN A 368 16.96 -10.64 -1.47
C GLN A 368 17.37 -9.17 -1.26
N LEU A 369 18.23 -8.88 -0.28
CA LEU A 369 18.68 -7.51 0.02
C LEU A 369 19.48 -6.88 -1.13
N LEU A 370 20.16 -7.68 -1.96
CA LEU A 370 20.88 -7.18 -3.13
C LEU A 370 19.98 -6.44 -4.13
N SER A 371 18.70 -6.78 -4.18
CA SER A 371 17.74 -6.12 -5.09
C SER A 371 17.12 -4.83 -4.56
N LEU A 372 17.36 -4.43 -3.30
CA LEU A 372 16.70 -3.27 -2.69
C LEU A 372 16.91 -1.97 -3.48
N VAL A 373 18.08 -1.77 -4.09
CA VAL A 373 18.33 -0.61 -4.97
C VAL A 373 17.44 -0.66 -6.21
N CYS A 374 17.25 -1.85 -6.79
CA CYS A 374 16.33 -2.05 -7.92
C CYS A 374 14.89 -1.76 -7.50
N VAL A 375 14.48 -2.22 -6.30
CA VAL A 375 13.17 -1.93 -5.72
C VAL A 375 12.96 -0.42 -5.57
N ALA A 376 13.95 0.31 -5.06
CA ALA A 376 13.89 1.77 -4.92
C ALA A 376 13.65 2.46 -6.28
N VAL A 377 14.39 2.07 -7.31
CA VAL A 377 14.22 2.60 -8.68
C VAL A 377 12.81 2.31 -9.21
N VAL A 378 12.34 1.08 -9.07
CA VAL A 378 10.99 0.68 -9.50
C VAL A 378 9.92 1.49 -8.77
N MET A 379 10.03 1.67 -7.45
CA MET A 379 9.06 2.42 -6.64
C MET A 379 8.97 3.90 -7.05
N VAL A 380 10.11 4.59 -7.21
CA VAL A 380 10.13 5.98 -7.65
C VAL A 380 9.58 6.12 -9.06
N THR A 381 9.92 5.18 -9.97
CA THR A 381 9.40 5.20 -11.34
C THR A 381 7.89 4.98 -11.36
N THR A 382 7.41 3.98 -10.64
CA THR A 382 5.96 3.68 -10.54
C THR A 382 5.19 4.88 -9.99
N CYS A 383 5.68 5.48 -8.90
CA CYS A 383 5.11 6.69 -8.32
C CYS A 383 5.09 7.85 -9.33
N THR A 384 6.18 8.02 -10.11
CA THR A 384 6.26 9.05 -11.14
C THR A 384 5.22 8.84 -12.25
N PHE A 385 5.07 7.61 -12.76
CA PHE A 385 4.06 7.29 -13.78
C PHE A 385 2.63 7.48 -13.25
N GLN A 386 2.36 7.06 -12.03
CA GLN A 386 1.07 7.26 -11.39
C GLN A 386 0.78 8.76 -11.22
N SER A 387 1.73 9.53 -10.68
CA SER A 387 1.59 10.98 -10.48
C SER A 387 1.40 11.74 -11.79
N ALA A 388 2.11 11.35 -12.85
CA ALA A 388 1.99 11.94 -14.18
C ALA A 388 0.71 11.50 -14.93
N GLY A 389 -0.05 10.54 -14.41
CA GLY A 389 -1.23 9.99 -15.08
C GLY A 389 -0.91 9.06 -16.25
N LYS A 390 0.28 8.48 -16.28
CA LYS A 390 0.73 7.55 -17.32
C LYS A 390 0.28 6.13 -16.97
N ALA A 391 -0.99 5.86 -17.16
CA ALA A 391 -1.66 4.62 -16.74
C ALA A 391 -0.98 3.35 -17.25
N VAL A 392 -0.58 3.32 -18.52
CA VAL A 392 0.07 2.13 -19.13
C VAL A 392 1.40 1.84 -18.45
N GLY A 393 2.25 2.86 -18.24
CA GLY A 393 3.54 2.67 -17.56
C GLY A 393 3.35 2.22 -16.12
N ALA A 394 2.40 2.80 -15.39
CA ALA A 394 2.06 2.38 -14.03
C ALA A 394 1.56 0.93 -14.00
N PHE A 395 0.69 0.54 -14.93
CA PHE A 395 0.16 -0.83 -15.03
C PHE A 395 1.26 -1.86 -15.31
N VAL A 396 2.12 -1.58 -16.31
CA VAL A 396 3.23 -2.47 -16.66
C VAL A 396 4.14 -2.71 -15.47
N LEU A 397 4.54 -1.66 -14.74
CA LEU A 397 5.41 -1.78 -13.57
C LEU A 397 4.72 -2.50 -12.41
N SER A 398 3.43 -2.25 -12.21
CA SER A 398 2.65 -2.88 -11.14
C SER A 398 2.56 -4.40 -11.29
N ILE A 399 2.30 -4.89 -12.51
CA ILE A 399 2.15 -6.33 -12.75
C ILE A 399 3.51 -7.04 -12.97
N SER A 400 4.54 -6.30 -13.40
CA SER A 400 5.84 -6.91 -13.73
C SER A 400 6.52 -7.46 -12.48
N ARG A 401 6.66 -6.68 -11.44
CA ARG A 401 7.55 -6.99 -10.31
C ARG A 401 7.17 -8.28 -9.58
N GLN A 402 5.95 -8.37 -9.08
CA GLN A 402 5.46 -9.46 -8.21
C GLN A 402 4.58 -10.47 -8.97
N GLY A 403 4.29 -10.20 -10.24
CA GLY A 403 3.50 -11.06 -11.11
C GLY A 403 4.36 -11.73 -12.17
N VAL A 404 4.41 -11.10 -13.34
CA VAL A 404 4.98 -11.72 -14.56
C VAL A 404 6.46 -12.03 -14.42
N MET A 405 7.29 -11.06 -13.97
CA MET A 405 8.74 -11.28 -13.88
C MET A 405 9.07 -12.31 -12.80
N LEU A 406 8.38 -12.26 -11.66
CA LEU A 406 8.56 -13.25 -10.61
C LEU A 406 8.16 -14.65 -11.09
N ALA A 407 7.04 -14.81 -11.78
CA ALA A 407 6.61 -16.09 -12.32
C ALA A 407 7.64 -16.68 -13.29
N ILE A 408 8.14 -15.86 -14.21
CA ILE A 408 9.16 -16.27 -15.19
C ILE A 408 10.46 -16.67 -14.47
N THR A 409 10.93 -15.84 -13.54
CA THR A 409 12.22 -16.10 -12.83
C THR A 409 12.13 -17.31 -11.91
N LEU A 410 10.99 -17.54 -11.25
CA LEU A 410 10.75 -18.76 -10.46
C LEU A 410 10.77 -20.01 -11.36
N PHE A 411 10.03 -19.97 -12.46
CA PHE A 411 9.96 -21.12 -13.36
C PHE A 411 11.30 -21.43 -14.02
N VAL A 412 11.98 -20.42 -14.56
CA VAL A 412 13.28 -20.60 -15.23
C VAL A 412 14.37 -20.92 -14.20
N GLY A 413 14.41 -20.17 -13.10
CA GLY A 413 15.41 -20.32 -12.04
C GLY A 413 15.34 -21.70 -11.37
N SER A 414 14.13 -22.19 -11.08
CA SER A 414 13.94 -23.52 -10.49
C SER A 414 14.45 -24.65 -11.40
N ARG A 415 14.34 -24.49 -12.71
CA ARG A 415 14.83 -25.48 -13.69
C ARG A 415 16.33 -25.42 -13.95
N LEU A 416 16.91 -24.20 -13.97
CA LEU A 416 18.31 -24.01 -14.30
C LEU A 416 19.24 -24.20 -13.08
N ALA A 417 18.83 -23.74 -11.91
CA ALA A 417 19.68 -23.69 -10.72
C ALA A 417 18.99 -24.30 -9.47
N GLY A 418 17.83 -24.94 -9.63
CA GLY A 418 17.12 -25.61 -8.54
C GLY A 418 16.85 -24.68 -7.35
N TYR A 419 17.25 -25.10 -6.18
CA TYR A 419 17.06 -24.33 -4.92
C TYR A 419 17.61 -22.89 -4.99
N GLN A 420 18.84 -22.72 -5.48
CA GLN A 420 19.46 -21.39 -5.61
C GLN A 420 18.73 -20.50 -6.58
N GLY A 421 18.19 -21.09 -7.66
CA GLY A 421 17.37 -20.36 -8.63
C GLY A 421 16.07 -19.84 -8.04
N VAL A 422 15.43 -20.62 -7.16
CA VAL A 422 14.19 -20.18 -6.45
C VAL A 422 14.51 -19.05 -5.47
N ILE A 423 15.60 -19.15 -4.71
CA ILE A 423 16.03 -18.09 -3.78
C ILE A 423 16.32 -16.79 -4.51
N ALA A 424 17.01 -16.85 -5.65
CA ALA A 424 17.40 -15.68 -6.43
C ALA A 424 16.28 -15.09 -7.29
N ALA A 425 15.16 -15.82 -7.47
CA ALA A 425 14.11 -15.46 -8.42
C ALA A 425 13.52 -14.06 -8.17
N GLN A 426 13.24 -13.70 -6.92
CA GLN A 426 12.71 -12.37 -6.59
C GLN A 426 13.73 -11.27 -6.87
N ALA A 427 15.00 -11.47 -6.52
CA ALA A 427 16.05 -10.48 -6.78
C ALA A 427 16.27 -10.27 -8.27
N ILE A 428 16.20 -11.33 -9.08
CA ILE A 428 16.29 -11.26 -10.54
C ILE A 428 15.04 -10.58 -11.12
N ALA A 429 13.85 -10.88 -10.60
CA ALA A 429 12.60 -10.22 -11.01
C ALA A 429 12.65 -8.71 -10.74
N ASP A 430 13.16 -8.30 -9.58
CA ASP A 430 13.35 -6.89 -9.23
C ASP A 430 14.33 -6.20 -10.17
N LEU A 431 15.45 -6.86 -10.53
CA LEU A 431 16.41 -6.34 -11.50
C LEU A 431 15.80 -6.19 -12.90
N LEU A 432 15.10 -7.21 -13.40
CA LEU A 432 14.44 -7.15 -14.70
C LEU A 432 13.36 -6.05 -14.73
N THR A 433 12.60 -5.92 -13.66
CA THR A 433 11.60 -4.85 -13.53
C THR A 433 12.25 -3.47 -13.46
N ALA A 434 13.39 -3.33 -12.79
CA ALA A 434 14.16 -2.08 -12.77
C ALA A 434 14.66 -1.69 -14.18
N ILE A 435 15.10 -2.66 -14.99
CA ILE A 435 15.47 -2.42 -16.39
C ILE A 435 14.25 -1.90 -17.17
N VAL A 436 13.09 -2.55 -17.04
CA VAL A 436 11.83 -2.08 -17.67
C VAL A 436 11.48 -0.67 -17.18
N ALA A 437 11.61 -0.39 -15.89
CA ALA A 437 11.35 0.92 -15.31
C ALA A 437 12.27 2.00 -15.93
N VAL A 438 13.56 1.73 -16.07
CA VAL A 438 14.52 2.65 -16.69
C VAL A 438 14.18 2.88 -18.16
N ILE A 439 13.86 1.83 -18.92
CA ILE A 439 13.47 1.95 -20.33
C ILE A 439 12.23 2.86 -20.46
N LEU A 440 11.18 2.59 -19.69
CA LEU A 440 9.96 3.40 -19.70
C LEU A 440 10.24 4.84 -19.29
N PHE A 441 11.10 5.07 -18.29
CA PHE A 441 11.48 6.40 -17.86
C PHE A 441 12.24 7.17 -18.95
N VAL A 442 13.15 6.50 -19.66
CA VAL A 442 13.89 7.11 -20.80
C VAL A 442 12.93 7.51 -21.91
N VAL A 443 11.91 6.70 -22.21
CA VAL A 443 10.85 7.06 -23.17
C VAL A 443 10.05 8.30 -22.72
N MET A 444 9.89 8.52 -21.41
CA MET A 444 9.23 9.71 -20.86
C MET A 444 10.13 10.96 -20.83
N LEU A 445 11.46 10.81 -20.87
CA LEU A 445 12.41 11.92 -20.75
C LEU A 445 12.20 13.08 -21.75
N PRO A 446 11.85 12.88 -23.04
CA PRO A 446 11.58 13.97 -23.97
C PRO A 446 10.46 14.89 -23.49
N GLU A 447 9.42 14.33 -22.89
CA GLU A 447 8.30 15.10 -22.33
C GLU A 447 8.75 15.97 -21.15
N LEU A 448 9.60 15.43 -20.27
CA LEU A 448 10.18 16.14 -19.13
C LEU A 448 11.18 17.24 -19.57
N ARG A 449 11.76 17.12 -20.76
CA ARG A 449 12.71 18.12 -21.32
C ARG A 449 12.01 19.23 -22.09
N SER A 450 10.82 18.97 -22.61
CA SER A 450 10.11 19.93 -23.45
C SER A 450 9.67 21.14 -22.64
N ARG A 451 10.19 22.32 -23.04
CA ARG A 451 9.77 23.65 -22.53
C ARG A 451 8.46 24.12 -23.15
N LYS A 452 7.98 23.45 -24.21
CA LYS A 452 6.80 23.91 -24.98
C LYS A 452 5.51 23.33 -24.41
N ALA A 453 4.61 24.25 -24.05
CA ALA A 453 3.19 23.97 -23.92
C ALA A 453 2.65 23.42 -25.27
N ARG A 454 2.08 22.24 -25.26
CA ARG A 454 1.05 21.89 -26.22
C ARG A 454 -0.33 22.06 -25.60
#